data_fc868506e126df2a6c54806931a86975
#
_entry.id   fc868506e126df2a6c54806931a86975
#
_cell.length_a   1.000
_cell.length_b   1.000
_cell.length_c   1.000
_cell.angle_alpha   90.00
_cell.angle_beta   90.00
_cell.angle_gamma   90.00
#
_symmetry.space_group_name_H-M   'P 1'
#
loop_
_entity.id
_entity.type
_entity.pdbx_description
1 polymer ?
#
loop_
_entity_poly.entity_id
_entity_poly.type
_entity_poly.pdbx_seq_one_letter_code
_entity_poly.pdbx_strand_id
1 'polypeptide(L)'
;MIFVETPTFTKRVTNLLDDDEYRALQTHLARHPAAGKVIPGSGGIRKLRWAGRGRGKRSGLRVIYYWWVTKDRISMLFLYRKSEQDDLTPQQVKLLRQALEL
;
A
#
# COMPACT_ATOMS: atom_id res chain seq x y z
N MET A 1 -0.28 -4.64 -15.91
CA MET A 1 0.10 -4.07 -14.60
C MET A 1 0.91 -5.07 -13.83
N ILE A 2 2.09 -4.69 -13.42
CA ILE A 2 3.00 -5.52 -12.64
C ILE A 2 3.03 -5.01 -11.19
N PHE A 3 2.94 -5.93 -10.24
CA PHE A 3 3.04 -5.60 -8.80
C PHE A 3 4.39 -6.10 -8.28
N VAL A 4 5.15 -5.19 -7.68
CA VAL A 4 6.45 -5.52 -7.07
C VAL A 4 6.34 -5.23 -5.58
N GLU A 5 6.70 -6.19 -4.75
CA GLU A 5 6.61 -6.07 -3.29
C GLU A 5 7.97 -5.79 -2.68
N THR A 6 8.00 -4.93 -1.67
CA THR A 6 9.18 -4.84 -0.81
C THR A 6 9.23 -6.09 0.09
N PRO A 7 10.40 -6.46 0.60
CA PRO A 7 10.48 -7.58 1.56
C PRO A 7 9.60 -7.39 2.79
N THR A 8 9.50 -6.16 3.29
CA THR A 8 8.62 -5.85 4.43
C THR A 8 7.16 -6.08 4.07
N PHE A 9 6.74 -5.64 2.88
CA PHE A 9 5.37 -5.86 2.42
C PHE A 9 5.07 -7.35 2.32
N THR A 10 5.96 -8.12 1.71
CA THR A 10 5.78 -9.57 1.55
C THR A 10 5.56 -10.26 2.89
N LYS A 11 6.34 -9.90 3.89
CA LYS A 11 6.20 -10.46 5.23
C LYS A 11 4.86 -10.15 5.87
N ARG A 12 4.41 -8.90 5.71
CA ARG A 12 3.20 -8.44 6.41
C ARG A 12 1.93 -8.89 5.71
N VAL A 13 1.93 -8.95 4.38
CA VAL A 13 0.70 -9.26 3.64
C VAL A 13 0.17 -10.66 3.95
N THR A 14 1.04 -11.63 4.15
CA THR A 14 0.63 -13.00 4.46
C THR A 14 -0.13 -13.10 5.79
N ASN A 15 0.18 -12.20 6.73
CA ASN A 15 -0.48 -12.16 8.03
C ASN A 15 -1.73 -11.30 8.05
N LEU A 16 -1.87 -10.39 7.10
CA LEU A 16 -2.93 -9.39 7.11
C LEU A 16 -4.05 -9.67 6.10
N LEU A 17 -3.74 -10.36 5.01
CA LEU A 17 -4.71 -10.69 3.96
C LEU A 17 -4.53 -12.15 3.56
N ASP A 18 -5.64 -12.83 3.27
CA ASP A 18 -5.56 -14.11 2.60
C ASP A 18 -5.33 -13.92 1.08
N ASP A 19 -5.13 -15.01 0.35
CA ASP A 19 -4.83 -14.95 -1.08
C ASP A 19 -5.95 -14.28 -1.89
N ASP A 20 -7.20 -14.58 -1.56
CA ASP A 20 -8.35 -14.00 -2.26
C ASP A 20 -8.47 -12.50 -1.98
N GLU A 21 -8.27 -12.10 -0.73
CA GLU A 21 -8.29 -10.69 -0.35
C GLU A 21 -7.17 -9.91 -1.03
N TYR A 22 -5.98 -10.49 -1.11
CA TYR A 22 -4.86 -9.84 -1.79
C TYR A 22 -5.10 -9.73 -3.30
N ARG A 23 -5.65 -10.77 -3.89
CA ARG A 23 -6.01 -10.74 -5.31
C ARG A 23 -7.05 -9.64 -5.59
N ALA A 24 -8.03 -9.49 -4.72
CA ALA A 24 -9.04 -8.43 -4.83
C ALA A 24 -8.39 -7.04 -4.74
N LEU A 25 -7.43 -6.85 -3.84
CA LEU A 25 -6.69 -5.61 -3.71
C LEU A 25 -5.90 -5.31 -4.99
N GLN A 26 -5.19 -6.29 -5.52
CA GLN A 26 -4.43 -6.12 -6.76
C GLN A 26 -5.34 -5.77 -7.94
N THR A 27 -6.48 -6.44 -8.05
CA THR A 27 -7.46 -6.15 -9.10
C THR A 27 -7.98 -4.71 -8.98
N HIS A 28 -8.28 -4.28 -7.76
CA HIS A 28 -8.75 -2.91 -7.52
C HIS A 28 -7.69 -1.89 -7.95
N LEU A 29 -6.44 -2.09 -7.56
CA LEU A 29 -5.35 -1.18 -7.91
C LEU A 29 -5.00 -1.22 -9.40
N ALA A 30 -5.13 -2.37 -10.05
CA ALA A 30 -4.92 -2.46 -11.50
C ALA A 30 -5.95 -1.64 -12.27
N ARG A 31 -7.18 -1.59 -11.79
CA ARG A 31 -8.26 -0.81 -12.40
C ARG A 31 -8.24 0.66 -12.01
N HIS A 32 -7.79 0.94 -10.79
CA HIS A 32 -7.80 2.28 -10.19
C HIS A 32 -6.47 2.58 -9.50
N PRO A 33 -5.38 2.72 -10.27
CA PRO A 33 -4.06 2.92 -9.65
C PRO A 33 -3.94 4.23 -8.87
N ALA A 34 -4.80 5.20 -9.16
CA ALA A 34 -4.83 6.47 -8.43
C ALA A 34 -5.83 6.48 -7.27
N ALA A 35 -6.36 5.31 -6.86
CA ALA A 35 -7.37 5.23 -5.81
C ALA A 35 -6.88 5.73 -4.45
N GLY A 36 -5.62 5.47 -4.11
CA GLY A 36 -5.03 5.97 -2.87
C GLY A 36 -4.69 7.44 -2.96
N LYS A 37 -4.78 8.14 -1.83
CA LYS A 37 -4.42 9.55 -1.75
C LYS A 37 -2.91 9.72 -1.66
N VAL A 38 -2.37 10.69 -2.38
CA VAL A 38 -0.95 11.01 -2.29
C VAL A 38 -0.64 11.55 -0.90
N ILE A 39 0.39 10.99 -0.28
CA ILE A 39 0.88 11.44 1.03
C ILE A 39 1.71 12.70 0.81
N PRO A 40 1.39 13.83 1.48
CA PRO A 40 2.15 15.06 1.34
C PRO A 40 3.63 14.86 1.64
N GLY A 41 4.50 15.45 0.83
CA GLY A 41 5.94 15.39 1.02
C GLY A 41 6.58 14.04 0.69
N SER A 42 5.83 13.10 0.14
CA SER A 42 6.31 11.74 -0.13
C SER A 42 6.89 11.55 -1.53
N GLY A 43 6.70 12.51 -2.42
CA GLY A 43 7.12 12.35 -3.82
C GLY A 43 6.15 11.52 -4.65
N GLY A 44 4.92 11.32 -4.19
CA GLY A 44 3.88 10.60 -4.93
C GLY A 44 3.48 9.27 -4.35
N ILE A 45 4.00 8.91 -3.17
CA ILE A 45 3.58 7.69 -2.47
C ILE A 45 2.11 7.85 -2.06
N ARG A 46 1.33 6.78 -2.23
CA ARG A 46 -0.11 6.80 -1.99
C ARG A 46 -0.49 5.91 -0.82
N LYS A 47 -1.56 6.30 -0.14
CA LYS A 47 -2.16 5.54 0.95
C LYS A 47 -3.60 5.20 0.57
N LEU A 48 -3.90 3.91 0.52
CA LEU A 48 -5.24 3.39 0.24
C LEU A 48 -5.82 2.77 1.51
N ARG A 49 -7.06 3.14 1.82
CA ARG A 49 -7.81 2.47 2.87
C ARG A 49 -8.43 1.22 2.28
N TRP A 50 -8.17 0.07 2.90
CA TRP A 50 -8.66 -1.20 2.41
C TRP A 50 -9.35 -1.94 3.55
N ALA A 51 -10.66 -2.13 3.43
CA ALA A 51 -11.43 -2.78 4.49
C ALA A 51 -11.23 -4.30 4.52
N GLY A 52 -11.02 -4.88 3.36
CA GLY A 52 -10.96 -6.33 3.25
C GLY A 52 -12.32 -6.98 3.45
N ARG A 53 -12.35 -8.30 3.31
CA ARG A 53 -13.58 -9.07 3.46
C ARG A 53 -13.87 -9.31 4.94
N GLY A 54 -15.09 -9.00 5.38
CA GLY A 54 -15.54 -9.23 6.76
C GLY A 54 -14.90 -8.33 7.80
N ARG A 55 -14.19 -7.28 7.38
CA ARG A 55 -13.56 -6.32 8.29
C ARG A 55 -14.38 -5.05 8.37
N GLY A 56 -14.57 -4.55 9.57
CA GLY A 56 -15.14 -3.24 9.78
C GLY A 56 -14.11 -2.13 9.50
N LYS A 57 -14.58 -0.88 9.40
CA LYS A 57 -13.70 0.27 9.15
C LYS A 57 -12.61 0.44 10.20
N ARG A 58 -12.90 0.04 11.44
CA ARG A 58 -11.95 0.18 12.56
C ARG A 58 -10.76 -0.74 12.45
N SER A 59 -10.95 -1.91 11.86
CA SER A 59 -9.89 -2.89 11.67
C SER A 59 -9.36 -2.88 10.24
N GLY A 60 -9.68 -1.85 9.50
CA GLY A 60 -9.25 -1.70 8.12
C GLY A 60 -7.74 -1.55 7.99
N LEU A 61 -7.27 -1.88 6.81
CA LEU A 61 -5.86 -1.78 6.48
C LEU A 61 -5.55 -0.47 5.80
N ARG A 62 -4.31 -0.06 5.94
CA ARG A 62 -3.72 1.03 5.16
C ARG A 62 -2.67 0.42 4.26
N VAL A 63 -2.85 0.55 2.95
CA VAL A 63 -1.92 0.01 1.94
C VAL A 63 -1.13 1.17 1.36
N ILE A 64 0.18 1.07 1.47
CA ILE A 64 1.10 2.11 1.00
C ILE A 64 1.74 1.60 -0.27
N TYR A 65 1.62 2.37 -1.34
CA TYR A 65 2.11 1.95 -2.65
C TYR A 65 2.56 3.14 -3.48
N TYR A 66 3.30 2.86 -4.56
CA TYR A 66 3.71 3.86 -5.53
C TYR A 66 3.38 3.39 -6.93
N TRP A 67 2.72 4.24 -7.72
CA TRP A 67 2.34 3.93 -9.09
C TRP A 67 3.34 4.54 -10.07
N TRP A 68 4.08 3.67 -10.76
CA TRP A 68 4.98 4.06 -11.85
C TRP A 68 4.16 4.12 -13.13
N VAL A 69 3.65 5.32 -13.47
CA VAL A 69 2.71 5.51 -14.58
C VAL A 69 3.27 5.02 -15.91
N THR A 70 4.49 5.44 -16.24
CA THR A 70 5.12 5.11 -17.53
C THR A 70 5.55 3.65 -17.63
N LYS A 71 5.72 2.97 -16.51
CA LYS A 71 6.17 1.57 -16.46
C LYS A 71 5.02 0.59 -16.29
N ASP A 72 3.80 1.09 -16.12
CA ASP A 72 2.62 0.29 -15.82
C ASP A 72 2.89 -0.69 -14.66
N ARG A 73 3.41 -0.16 -13.57
CA ARG A 73 3.86 -0.94 -12.43
C ARG A 73 3.45 -0.26 -11.13
N ILE A 74 3.10 -1.10 -10.14
CA ILE A 74 2.87 -0.62 -8.78
C ILE A 74 3.88 -1.30 -7.85
N SER A 75 4.58 -0.48 -7.07
CA SER A 75 5.42 -0.97 -5.97
C SER A 75 4.57 -0.99 -4.72
N MET A 76 4.38 -2.19 -4.15
CA MET A 76 3.69 -2.40 -2.88
C MET A 76 4.72 -2.23 -1.79
N LEU A 77 4.63 -1.14 -1.02
CA LEU A 77 5.71 -0.71 -0.14
C LEU A 77 5.54 -1.18 1.30
N PHE A 78 4.33 -1.05 1.83
CA PHE A 78 4.05 -1.32 3.24
C PHE A 78 2.55 -1.46 3.43
N LEU A 79 2.14 -2.16 4.47
CA LEU A 79 0.74 -2.14 4.88
C LEU A 79 0.67 -2.36 6.40
N TYR A 80 -0.36 -1.77 7.01
CA TYR A 80 -0.55 -1.84 8.44
C TYR A 80 -2.02 -1.73 8.79
N ARG A 81 -2.39 -2.20 9.98
CA ARG A 81 -3.73 -1.99 10.50
C ARG A 81 -3.82 -0.59 11.09
N LYS A 82 -4.97 0.06 10.89
CA LYS A 82 -5.23 1.36 11.52
C LYS A 82 -5.03 1.30 13.03
N SER A 83 -5.30 0.15 13.65
CA SER A 83 -5.12 -0.05 15.09
C SER A 83 -3.66 -0.04 15.52
N GLU A 84 -2.73 -0.31 14.60
CA GLU A 84 -1.29 -0.28 14.91
C GLU A 84 -0.73 1.14 14.91
N GLN A 85 -1.17 1.95 13.95
CA GLN A 85 -0.75 3.35 13.83
C GLN A 85 -1.76 4.10 12.95
N ASP A 86 -1.91 5.40 13.17
CA ASP A 86 -2.85 6.23 12.40
C ASP A 86 -2.31 6.55 11.03
N ASP A 87 -1.06 6.97 10.95
CA ASP A 87 -0.40 7.37 9.72
C ASP A 87 1.07 6.94 9.72
N LEU A 88 1.69 7.00 8.54
CA LEU A 88 3.13 6.84 8.45
C LEU A 88 3.82 7.99 9.18
N THR A 89 4.88 7.66 9.90
CA THR A 89 5.73 8.68 10.50
C THR A 89 6.57 9.35 9.40
N PRO A 90 7.05 10.60 9.63
CA PRO A 90 7.98 11.23 8.68
C PRO A 90 9.21 10.38 8.38
N GLN A 91 9.71 9.65 9.39
CA GLN A 91 10.85 8.76 9.20
C GLN A 91 10.52 7.61 8.26
N GLN A 92 9.34 7.02 8.41
CA GLN A 92 8.89 5.95 7.52
C GLN A 92 8.75 6.46 6.08
N VAL A 93 8.17 7.63 5.89
CA VAL A 93 8.05 8.24 4.56
C VAL A 93 9.43 8.44 3.92
N LYS A 94 10.37 8.95 4.70
CA LYS A 94 11.74 9.17 4.23
C LYS A 94 12.40 7.88 3.78
N LEU A 95 12.27 6.81 4.57
CA LEU A 95 12.84 5.50 4.24
C LEU A 95 12.20 4.92 2.96
N LEU A 96 10.90 5.08 2.79
CA LEU A 96 10.20 4.59 1.59
C LEU A 96 10.62 5.38 0.36
N ARG A 97 10.80 6.68 0.47
CA ARG A 97 11.32 7.50 -0.64
C ARG A 97 12.71 7.05 -1.05
N GLN A 98 13.57 6.79 -0.08
CA GLN A 98 14.93 6.30 -0.35
C GLN A 98 14.90 4.95 -1.07
N ALA A 99 14.01 4.05 -0.63
CA ALA A 99 13.86 2.74 -1.26
C ALA A 99 13.41 2.85 -2.73
N LEU A 100 12.61 3.85 -3.06
CA LEU A 100 12.14 4.12 -4.42
C LEU A 100 13.09 5.01 -5.22
N GLU A 101 14.12 5.53 -4.60
CA GLU A 101 15.06 6.49 -5.21
C GLU A 101 14.37 7.77 -5.68
N LEU A 102 13.40 8.23 -4.90
CA LEU A 102 12.68 9.47 -5.18
C LEU A 102 13.36 10.70 -4.59
#